data_540153240f63089b72f4122a79d28455
#
_entry.id   540153240f63089b72f4122a79d28455
#
_cell.length_a   1.000
_cell.length_b   1.000
_cell.length_c   1.000
_cell.angle_alpha   90.00
_cell.angle_beta   90.00
_cell.angle_gamma   90.00
#
_symmetry.space_group_name_H-M   'P 1'
#
loop_
_entity.id
_entity.type
_entity.pdbx_description
1 polymer ?
#
loop_
_entity_poly.entity_id
_entity_poly.type
_entity_poly.pdbx_seq_one_letter_code
_entity_poly.pdbx_strand_id
1 'polypeptide(L)'
;MKRQGFFLSSAILIFSVLVTKVIGIIYKIPLANLLGGSGMAYFSSAHSAFMPVFALAVSGITPAIAKLVSQYVAQGRYRDAVRLRHSSLTFFLFTSTAATGLLIILSKLISYHIVNEPLSRMSIVAIAPCIVIGAVTAVERGYAEGLRNMVPTAVSEIIEAIIKLFCGLLLANGTKSRALSEYNELGTVFGQVCESEEQAIYLALPYIAAASVLGITIANLIAYIYTYLSARFSKSIITPELLSHDNISTPKSELVKGVLRLSFPFALTALISTISGVIDLVTVNHCLEKACENGLDSSFFGQFSLGYSERLESFIYGSYSGLALTVFGIIPSLTAMLGKSALPLVSSACAVGDRQKLRESIKAVILPSLIFAVPCGLGISVFSEEILKFLFAGRSFEIEVARRALSVLGIASIPLSLVSPLMSVMQATGSRLFPIAVTAIGNGVKLLLNCLLITSPKINITGAAMATLIAYVVMLICCIIKLRKLAGKGVVSLKNIVSIAFAAVLSCEGAYLLFSVLSNSLSMRFSFVFSVMFSVNIYIYSIDILSVLPKYRLKTYFSR
;
A
#
# COMPACT_ATOMS: atom_id res chain seq x y z
N MET A 1 11.28 18.09 25.65
CA MET A 1 10.84 16.70 25.39
C MET A 1 11.97 15.76 25.78
N LYS A 2 11.69 14.65 26.52
CA LYS A 2 12.71 13.63 26.81
C LYS A 2 13.02 12.84 25.54
N ARG A 3 14.30 12.56 25.26
CA ARG A 3 14.72 11.65 24.20
C ARG A 3 14.06 10.29 24.42
N GLN A 4 13.34 9.79 23.42
CA GLN A 4 12.68 8.49 23.50
C GLN A 4 13.72 7.37 23.41
N GLY A 5 13.52 6.30 24.19
CA GLY A 5 14.31 5.08 24.04
C GLY A 5 14.04 4.45 22.67
N PHE A 6 15.05 3.79 22.08
CA PHE A 6 14.97 3.20 20.75
C PHE A 6 13.76 2.27 20.56
N PHE A 7 13.50 1.39 21.54
CA PHE A 7 12.37 0.45 21.48
C PHE A 7 11.01 1.16 21.49
N LEU A 8 10.86 2.18 22.35
CA LEU A 8 9.61 2.95 22.42
C LEU A 8 9.36 3.71 21.12
N SER A 9 10.38 4.33 20.54
CA SER A 9 10.30 5.04 19.27
C SER A 9 9.85 4.14 18.12
N SER A 10 10.44 2.93 18.02
CA SER A 10 10.07 1.95 17.02
C SER A 10 8.65 1.42 17.20
N ALA A 11 8.25 1.16 18.44
CA ALA A 11 6.90 0.69 18.77
C ALA A 11 5.81 1.72 18.38
N ILE A 12 6.05 3.01 18.65
CA ILE A 12 5.14 4.10 18.29
C ILE A 12 4.93 4.15 16.77
N LEU A 13 6.00 4.08 15.97
CA LEU A 13 5.89 4.08 14.51
C LEU A 13 5.19 2.83 13.97
N ILE A 14 5.50 1.64 14.49
CA ILE A 14 4.84 0.40 14.08
C ILE A 14 3.34 0.47 14.37
N PHE A 15 2.98 0.97 15.55
CA PHE A 15 1.58 1.13 15.94
C PHE A 15 0.85 2.13 15.02
N SER A 16 1.45 3.31 14.71
CA SER A 16 0.83 4.28 13.81
C SER A 16 0.59 3.69 12.42
N VAL A 17 1.58 2.99 11.86
CA VAL A 17 1.43 2.34 10.55
C VAL A 17 0.32 1.27 10.56
N LEU A 18 0.18 0.51 11.64
CA LEU A 18 -0.89 -0.49 11.78
C LEU A 18 -2.26 0.19 11.78
N VAL A 19 -2.43 1.22 12.60
CA VAL A 19 -3.68 1.99 12.69
C VAL A 19 -4.03 2.63 11.33
N THR A 20 -3.06 3.27 10.65
CA THR A 20 -3.28 3.89 9.35
C THR A 20 -3.67 2.88 8.26
N LYS A 21 -3.13 1.65 8.31
CA LYS A 21 -3.51 0.57 7.38
C LYS A 21 -4.93 0.10 7.61
N VAL A 22 -5.35 -0.08 8.86
CA VAL A 22 -6.73 -0.45 9.20
C VAL A 22 -7.70 0.64 8.73
N ILE A 23 -7.42 1.91 9.03
CA ILE A 23 -8.24 3.03 8.57
C ILE A 23 -8.28 3.09 7.03
N GLY A 24 -7.16 2.81 6.37
CA GLY A 24 -7.09 2.77 4.91
C GLY A 24 -8.01 1.72 4.27
N ILE A 25 -8.17 0.55 4.90
CA ILE A 25 -9.11 -0.49 4.48
C ILE A 25 -10.56 -0.02 4.71
N ILE A 26 -10.84 0.51 5.90
CA ILE A 26 -12.16 1.06 6.25
C ILE A 26 -12.57 2.18 5.29
N TYR A 27 -11.62 2.99 4.80
CA TYR A 27 -11.87 4.02 3.79
C TYR A 27 -12.21 3.44 2.40
N LYS A 28 -11.45 2.42 1.95
CA LYS A 28 -11.58 1.91 0.59
C LYS A 28 -12.89 1.19 0.32
N ILE A 29 -13.44 0.51 1.32
CA ILE A 29 -14.68 -0.25 1.16
C ILE A 29 -15.88 0.67 0.84
N PRO A 30 -16.22 1.69 1.66
CA PRO A 30 -17.30 2.63 1.32
C PRO A 30 -17.01 3.41 0.03
N LEU A 31 -15.75 3.75 -0.22
CA LEU A 31 -15.36 4.46 -1.43
C LEU A 31 -15.66 3.62 -2.69
N ALA A 32 -15.30 2.34 -2.70
CA ALA A 32 -15.61 1.46 -3.82
C ALA A 32 -17.13 1.25 -4.01
N ASN A 33 -17.88 1.20 -2.89
CA ASN A 33 -19.33 1.16 -2.95
C ASN A 33 -19.95 2.46 -3.50
N LEU A 34 -19.28 3.60 -3.32
CA LEU A 34 -19.75 4.88 -3.83
C LEU A 34 -19.40 5.07 -5.33
N LEU A 35 -18.18 4.73 -5.72
CA LEU A 35 -17.62 4.98 -7.05
C LEU A 35 -17.97 3.91 -8.09
N GLY A 36 -18.22 2.67 -7.65
CA GLY A 36 -18.38 1.54 -8.58
C GLY A 36 -17.09 1.22 -9.35
N GLY A 37 -17.21 0.39 -10.39
CA GLY A 37 -16.07 -0.03 -11.21
C GLY A 37 -15.39 1.13 -11.90
N SER A 38 -16.09 1.86 -12.75
CA SER A 38 -15.53 2.97 -13.55
C SER A 38 -14.98 4.12 -12.69
N GLY A 39 -15.69 4.52 -11.63
CA GLY A 39 -15.18 5.55 -10.71
C GLY A 39 -13.91 5.11 -9.97
N MET A 40 -13.82 3.84 -9.58
CA MET A 40 -12.60 3.28 -8.99
C MET A 40 -11.44 3.19 -9.98
N ALA A 41 -11.71 3.03 -11.29
CA ALA A 41 -10.69 3.15 -12.32
C ALA A 41 -10.09 4.56 -12.34
N TYR A 42 -10.91 5.62 -12.33
CA TYR A 42 -10.42 7.01 -12.31
C TYR A 42 -9.61 7.33 -11.06
N PHE A 43 -10.05 6.86 -9.90
CA PHE A 43 -9.34 7.00 -8.63
C PHE A 43 -7.99 6.28 -8.65
N SER A 44 -7.99 5.00 -9.06
CA SER A 44 -6.78 4.16 -9.06
C SER A 44 -5.77 4.61 -10.10
N SER A 45 -6.24 5.08 -11.26
CA SER A 45 -5.41 5.66 -12.33
C SER A 45 -4.67 6.90 -11.84
N ALA A 46 -5.38 7.81 -11.17
CA ALA A 46 -4.75 9.00 -10.60
C ALA A 46 -3.70 8.65 -9.54
N HIS A 47 -4.02 7.72 -8.64
CA HIS A 47 -3.09 7.28 -7.60
C HIS A 47 -1.84 6.61 -8.19
N SER A 48 -2.00 5.73 -9.18
CA SER A 48 -0.89 5.03 -9.82
C SER A 48 0.00 5.95 -10.67
N ALA A 49 -0.57 6.96 -11.32
CA ALA A 49 0.20 7.99 -12.04
C ALA A 49 0.97 8.94 -11.09
N PHE A 50 0.37 9.27 -9.94
CA PHE A 50 0.97 10.14 -8.94
C PHE A 50 2.13 9.47 -8.18
N MET A 51 2.03 8.19 -7.84
CA MET A 51 2.96 7.50 -6.93
C MET A 51 4.43 7.52 -7.39
N PRO A 52 4.80 7.34 -8.67
CA PRO A 52 6.19 7.44 -9.12
C PRO A 52 6.79 8.84 -8.93
N VAL A 53 6.01 9.89 -9.22
CA VAL A 53 6.45 11.28 -9.05
C VAL A 53 6.64 11.58 -7.56
N PHE A 54 5.70 11.15 -6.73
CA PHE A 54 5.80 11.27 -5.27
C PHE A 54 6.99 10.48 -4.70
N ALA A 55 7.24 9.29 -5.20
CA ALA A 55 8.38 8.46 -4.78
C ALA A 55 9.71 9.17 -5.04
N LEU A 56 9.88 9.77 -6.21
CA LEU A 56 11.09 10.53 -6.55
C LEU A 56 11.21 11.84 -5.76
N ALA A 57 10.12 12.58 -5.63
CA ALA A 57 10.13 13.91 -5.05
C ALA A 57 10.14 13.92 -3.52
N VAL A 58 9.60 12.87 -2.85
CA VAL A 58 9.27 12.93 -1.41
C VAL A 58 9.86 11.77 -0.60
N SER A 59 9.80 10.53 -1.10
CA SER A 59 10.01 9.35 -0.26
C SER A 59 11.41 9.24 0.38
N GLY A 60 12.42 9.84 -0.22
CA GLY A 60 13.79 9.83 0.29
C GLY A 60 14.11 10.91 1.32
N ILE A 61 13.25 11.93 1.46
CA ILE A 61 13.55 13.14 2.25
C ILE A 61 13.62 12.83 3.74
N THR A 62 12.58 12.21 4.30
CA THR A 62 12.47 11.90 5.73
C THR A 62 13.68 11.11 6.25
N PRO A 63 14.06 9.94 5.70
CA PRO A 63 15.20 9.17 6.20
C PRO A 63 16.55 9.87 5.99
N ALA A 64 16.71 10.67 4.94
CA ALA A 64 17.93 11.42 4.70
C ALA A 64 18.12 12.53 5.74
N ILE A 65 17.10 13.33 5.99
CA ILE A 65 17.13 14.40 6.99
C ILE A 65 17.29 13.83 8.39
N ALA A 66 16.53 12.78 8.75
CA ALA A 66 16.62 12.13 10.05
C ALA A 66 18.06 11.66 10.35
N LYS A 67 18.71 11.06 9.36
CA LYS A 67 20.11 10.63 9.48
C LYS A 67 21.07 11.79 9.69
N LEU A 68 20.99 12.84 8.87
CA LEU A 68 21.91 14.00 8.97
C LEU A 68 21.69 14.77 10.27
N VAL A 69 20.44 15.03 10.65
CA VAL A 69 20.13 15.71 11.92
C VAL A 69 20.67 14.91 13.10
N SER A 70 20.46 13.58 13.11
CA SER A 70 20.99 12.72 14.16
C SER A 70 22.52 12.76 14.22
N GLN A 71 23.21 12.79 13.07
CA GLN A 71 24.67 12.92 12.99
C GLN A 71 25.15 14.27 13.51
N TYR A 72 24.55 15.39 13.07
CA TYR A 72 24.94 16.73 13.52
C TYR A 72 24.71 16.91 15.01
N VAL A 73 23.59 16.44 15.55
CA VAL A 73 23.32 16.49 17.00
C VAL A 73 24.31 15.66 17.80
N ALA A 74 24.70 14.48 17.29
CA ALA A 74 25.72 13.63 17.93
C ALA A 74 27.13 14.27 17.93
N GLN A 75 27.42 15.12 16.94
CA GLN A 75 28.67 15.86 16.81
C GLN A 75 28.66 17.23 17.55
N GLY A 76 27.53 17.58 18.22
CA GLY A 76 27.38 18.90 18.85
C GLY A 76 27.09 20.05 17.89
N ARG A 77 26.88 19.79 16.60
CA ARG A 77 26.64 20.76 15.53
C ARG A 77 25.15 21.13 15.45
N TYR A 78 24.65 21.77 16.47
CA TYR A 78 23.21 22.08 16.61
C TYR A 78 22.73 23.15 15.61
N ARG A 79 23.58 24.14 15.30
CA ARG A 79 23.26 25.16 14.27
C ARG A 79 23.07 24.55 12.90
N ASP A 80 23.93 23.61 12.50
CA ASP A 80 23.81 22.94 11.23
C ASP A 80 22.54 22.08 11.14
N ALA A 81 22.13 21.42 12.23
CA ALA A 81 20.86 20.69 12.28
C ALA A 81 19.64 21.60 12.04
N VAL A 82 19.59 22.77 12.65
CA VAL A 82 18.51 23.76 12.45
C VAL A 82 18.57 24.36 11.05
N ARG A 83 19.76 24.73 10.57
CA ARG A 83 19.97 25.28 9.21
C ARG A 83 19.60 24.26 8.13
N LEU A 84 19.92 22.97 8.34
CA LEU A 84 19.53 21.88 7.44
C LEU A 84 18.02 21.86 7.24
N ARG A 85 17.23 21.93 8.33
CA ARG A 85 15.77 21.99 8.26
C ARG A 85 15.29 23.13 7.36
N HIS A 86 15.73 24.39 7.65
CA HIS A 86 15.29 25.57 6.89
C HIS A 86 15.73 25.52 5.43
N SER A 87 17.00 25.15 5.16
CA SER A 87 17.51 25.06 3.79
C SER A 87 16.82 23.97 2.99
N SER A 88 16.51 22.83 3.63
CA SER A 88 15.76 21.74 3.00
C SER A 88 14.31 22.13 2.73
N LEU A 89 13.63 22.82 3.65
CA LEU A 89 12.26 23.31 3.43
C LEU A 89 12.20 24.20 2.19
N THR A 90 13.09 25.19 2.08
CA THR A 90 13.13 26.12 0.92
C THR A 90 13.40 25.36 -0.38
N PHE A 91 14.41 24.47 -0.37
CA PHE A 91 14.79 23.72 -1.57
C PHE A 91 13.70 22.77 -2.04
N PHE A 92 13.16 21.96 -1.12
CA PHE A 92 12.13 20.98 -1.47
C PHE A 92 10.77 21.62 -1.75
N LEU A 93 10.45 22.76 -1.16
CA LEU A 93 9.28 23.55 -1.55
C LEU A 93 9.36 23.94 -3.04
N PHE A 94 10.50 24.47 -3.48
CA PHE A 94 10.70 24.88 -4.87
C PHE A 94 10.66 23.68 -5.83
N THR A 95 11.42 22.62 -5.55
CA THR A 95 11.51 21.45 -6.43
C THR A 95 10.21 20.66 -6.49
N SER A 96 9.50 20.53 -5.38
CA SER A 96 8.20 19.85 -5.34
C SER A 96 7.08 20.66 -5.99
N THR A 97 7.14 22.01 -5.91
CA THR A 97 6.22 22.87 -6.67
C THR A 97 6.44 22.71 -8.18
N ALA A 98 7.70 22.66 -8.63
CA ALA A 98 8.01 22.37 -10.02
C ALA A 98 7.51 20.97 -10.46
N ALA A 99 7.71 19.94 -9.61
CA ALA A 99 7.21 18.58 -9.89
C ALA A 99 5.68 18.54 -9.93
N THR A 100 4.99 19.26 -9.05
CA THR A 100 3.52 19.39 -9.07
C THR A 100 3.04 20.07 -10.35
N GLY A 101 3.66 21.21 -10.72
CA GLY A 101 3.34 21.91 -11.97
C GLY A 101 3.55 21.03 -13.19
N LEU A 102 4.66 20.27 -13.23
CA LEU A 102 4.94 19.33 -14.30
C LEU A 102 3.86 18.22 -14.38
N LEU A 103 3.45 17.63 -13.25
CA LEU A 103 2.40 16.62 -13.22
C LEU A 103 1.06 17.19 -13.71
N ILE A 104 0.70 18.42 -13.33
CA ILE A 104 -0.52 19.08 -13.79
C ILE A 104 -0.46 19.34 -15.30
N ILE A 105 0.65 19.86 -15.83
CA ILE A 105 0.85 20.11 -17.27
C ILE A 105 0.77 18.79 -18.03
N LEU A 106 1.45 17.75 -17.56
CA LEU A 106 1.48 16.44 -18.19
C LEU A 106 0.20 15.62 -17.94
N SER A 107 -0.73 16.07 -17.09
CA SER A 107 -1.93 15.32 -16.73
C SER A 107 -2.77 14.89 -17.94
N LYS A 108 -2.87 15.74 -18.97
CA LYS A 108 -3.55 15.43 -20.24
C LYS A 108 -2.81 14.33 -21.00
N LEU A 109 -1.50 14.45 -21.17
CA LEU A 109 -0.69 13.43 -21.85
C LEU A 109 -0.79 12.08 -21.12
N ILE A 110 -0.67 12.10 -19.79
CA ILE A 110 -0.73 10.90 -18.94
C ILE A 110 -2.10 10.23 -19.08
N SER A 111 -3.20 10.98 -18.91
CA SER A 111 -4.55 10.41 -18.94
C SER A 111 -4.94 9.87 -20.31
N TYR A 112 -4.60 10.58 -21.42
CA TYR A 112 -5.00 10.18 -22.77
C TYR A 112 -4.10 9.12 -23.39
N HIS A 113 -2.77 9.21 -23.22
CA HIS A 113 -1.83 8.37 -23.97
C HIS A 113 -1.14 7.29 -23.11
N ILE A 114 -0.93 7.54 -21.82
CA ILE A 114 -0.24 6.57 -20.96
C ILE A 114 -1.24 5.64 -20.29
N VAL A 115 -2.28 6.24 -19.68
CA VAL A 115 -3.30 5.51 -18.91
C VAL A 115 -4.44 5.01 -19.81
N ASN A 116 -4.66 5.66 -20.95
CA ASN A 116 -5.81 5.45 -21.84
C ASN A 116 -7.16 5.63 -21.11
N GLU A 117 -7.22 6.58 -20.15
CA GLU A 117 -8.41 6.91 -19.37
C GLU A 117 -8.55 8.43 -19.23
N PRO A 118 -9.15 9.12 -20.23
CA PRO A 118 -9.25 10.58 -20.27
C PRO A 118 -9.94 11.19 -19.06
N LEU A 119 -10.96 10.51 -18.52
CA LEU A 119 -11.78 10.99 -17.40
C LEU A 119 -11.02 10.98 -16.06
N SER A 120 -9.89 10.26 -15.97
CA SER A 120 -9.03 10.27 -14.78
C SER A 120 -8.24 11.58 -14.60
N ARG A 121 -8.19 12.46 -15.62
CA ARG A 121 -7.41 13.70 -15.58
C ARG A 121 -7.75 14.59 -14.39
N MET A 122 -9.03 14.76 -14.07
CA MET A 122 -9.45 15.58 -12.92
C MET A 122 -8.91 15.05 -11.61
N SER A 123 -8.92 13.73 -11.43
CA SER A 123 -8.37 13.07 -10.24
C SER A 123 -6.84 13.20 -10.17
N ILE A 124 -6.13 13.17 -11.32
CA ILE A 124 -4.66 13.41 -11.37
C ILE A 124 -4.34 14.85 -10.93
N VAL A 125 -5.08 15.83 -11.41
CA VAL A 125 -4.91 17.24 -11.02
C VAL A 125 -5.21 17.45 -9.53
N ALA A 126 -6.26 16.79 -9.02
CA ALA A 126 -6.68 16.90 -7.62
C ALA A 126 -5.65 16.33 -6.62
N ILE A 127 -4.89 15.28 -7.01
CA ILE A 127 -3.85 14.68 -6.14
C ILE A 127 -2.49 15.39 -6.25
N ALA A 128 -2.23 16.10 -7.32
CA ALA A 128 -0.91 16.70 -7.61
C ALA A 128 -0.38 17.59 -6.46
N PRO A 129 -1.17 18.44 -5.77
CA PRO A 129 -0.68 19.26 -4.67
C PRO A 129 -0.14 18.46 -3.48
N CYS A 130 -0.50 17.17 -3.35
CA CYS A 130 0.07 16.28 -2.33
C CYS A 130 1.61 16.16 -2.44
N ILE A 131 2.21 16.40 -3.62
CA ILE A 131 3.67 16.36 -3.78
C ILE A 131 4.32 17.49 -2.98
N VAL A 132 3.81 18.72 -3.08
CA VAL A 132 4.34 19.86 -2.33
C VAL A 132 4.13 19.68 -0.84
N ILE A 133 2.88 19.37 -0.45
CA ILE A 133 2.51 19.20 0.96
C ILE A 133 3.32 18.03 1.57
N GLY A 134 3.44 16.92 0.84
CA GLY A 134 4.20 15.75 1.27
C GLY A 134 5.70 16.04 1.44
N ALA A 135 6.30 16.83 0.54
CA ALA A 135 7.71 17.19 0.62
C ALA A 135 8.03 18.04 1.86
N VAL A 136 7.22 19.07 2.12
CA VAL A 136 7.42 19.91 3.32
C VAL A 136 7.13 19.13 4.61
N THR A 137 6.13 18.26 4.61
CA THR A 137 5.82 17.36 5.73
C THR A 137 6.97 16.37 5.97
N ALA A 138 7.57 15.83 4.91
CA ALA A 138 8.71 14.91 5.01
C ALA A 138 9.95 15.57 5.63
N VAL A 139 10.20 16.84 5.36
CA VAL A 139 11.29 17.60 6.01
C VAL A 139 11.03 17.73 7.51
N GLU A 140 9.81 18.10 7.91
CA GLU A 140 9.45 18.29 9.33
C GLU A 140 9.49 16.96 10.09
N ARG A 141 8.91 15.88 9.52
CA ARG A 141 8.97 14.52 10.09
C ARG A 141 10.44 14.08 10.24
N GLY A 142 11.26 14.24 9.18
CA GLY A 142 12.67 13.87 9.21
C GLY A 142 13.47 14.62 10.27
N TYR A 143 13.20 15.89 10.48
CA TYR A 143 13.82 16.68 11.53
C TYR A 143 13.45 16.17 12.93
N ALA A 144 12.15 15.92 13.18
CA ALA A 144 11.67 15.38 14.46
C ALA A 144 12.26 13.98 14.75
N GLU A 145 12.27 13.09 13.76
CA GLU A 145 12.86 11.75 13.85
C GLU A 145 14.36 11.79 14.13
N GLY A 146 15.09 12.71 13.47
CA GLY A 146 16.51 12.92 13.71
C GLY A 146 16.83 13.37 15.13
N LEU A 147 15.91 14.09 15.77
CA LEU A 147 15.96 14.46 17.18
C LEU A 147 15.48 13.35 18.13
N ARG A 148 15.21 12.14 17.61
CA ARG A 148 14.64 10.98 18.34
C ARG A 148 13.26 11.26 18.96
N ASN A 149 12.43 12.04 18.26
CA ASN A 149 11.05 12.28 18.62
C ASN A 149 10.15 11.75 17.50
N MET A 150 9.59 10.55 17.67
CA MET A 150 8.75 9.88 16.67
C MET A 150 7.26 10.24 16.81
N VAL A 151 6.86 10.91 17.89
CA VAL A 151 5.45 11.24 18.15
C VAL A 151 4.84 12.13 17.06
N PRO A 152 5.48 13.22 16.59
CA PRO A 152 4.90 14.05 15.54
C PRO A 152 4.65 13.28 14.25
N THR A 153 5.56 12.39 13.85
CA THR A 153 5.39 11.53 12.68
C THR A 153 4.18 10.60 12.86
N ALA A 154 4.16 9.83 13.95
CA ALA A 154 3.12 8.85 14.22
C ALA A 154 1.72 9.48 14.30
N VAL A 155 1.58 10.58 15.03
CA VAL A 155 0.29 11.28 15.18
C VAL A 155 -0.15 11.92 13.87
N SER A 156 0.77 12.52 13.11
CA SER A 156 0.43 13.10 11.80
C SER A 156 -0.04 12.07 10.78
N GLU A 157 0.53 10.85 10.79
CA GLU A 157 0.08 9.75 9.94
C GLU A 157 -1.34 9.29 10.30
N ILE A 158 -1.65 9.19 11.61
CA ILE A 158 -2.99 8.83 12.08
C ILE A 158 -4.00 9.92 11.72
N ILE A 159 -3.67 11.21 11.93
CA ILE A 159 -4.51 12.34 11.54
C ILE A 159 -4.79 12.31 10.05
N GLU A 160 -3.75 12.12 9.22
CA GLU A 160 -3.88 12.00 7.77
C GLU A 160 -4.86 10.89 7.38
N ALA A 161 -4.75 9.71 7.99
CA ALA A 161 -5.63 8.58 7.70
C ALA A 161 -7.10 8.86 8.11
N ILE A 162 -7.32 9.45 9.29
CA ILE A 162 -8.65 9.79 9.79
C ILE A 162 -9.29 10.87 8.91
N ILE A 163 -8.57 11.95 8.62
CA ILE A 163 -9.11 13.05 7.80
C ILE A 163 -9.39 12.57 6.38
N LYS A 164 -8.51 11.74 5.80
CA LYS A 164 -8.74 11.11 4.50
C LYS A 164 -10.04 10.30 4.49
N LEU A 165 -10.30 9.51 5.53
CA LEU A 165 -11.52 8.73 5.66
C LEU A 165 -12.75 9.63 5.63
N PHE A 166 -12.79 10.67 6.48
CA PHE A 166 -13.95 11.55 6.58
C PHE A 166 -14.07 12.48 5.39
N CYS A 167 -13.03 13.27 5.07
CA CYS A 167 -13.08 14.24 3.98
C CYS A 167 -13.24 13.57 2.62
N GLY A 168 -12.56 12.46 2.38
CA GLY A 168 -12.68 11.74 1.11
C GLY A 168 -14.10 11.23 0.85
N LEU A 169 -14.74 10.63 1.86
CA LEU A 169 -16.10 10.13 1.73
C LEU A 169 -17.13 11.26 1.73
N LEU A 170 -16.96 12.29 2.57
CA LEU A 170 -17.89 13.42 2.62
C LEU A 170 -17.90 14.20 1.30
N LEU A 171 -16.73 14.52 0.75
CA LEU A 171 -16.63 15.23 -0.52
C LEU A 171 -17.17 14.40 -1.68
N ALA A 172 -16.86 13.11 -1.72
CA ALA A 172 -17.36 12.21 -2.76
C ALA A 172 -18.90 12.09 -2.69
N ASN A 173 -19.45 11.85 -1.50
CA ASN A 173 -20.91 11.75 -1.31
C ASN A 173 -21.61 13.10 -1.55
N GLY A 174 -21.03 14.21 -1.10
CA GLY A 174 -21.56 15.55 -1.36
C GLY A 174 -21.62 15.89 -2.85
N THR A 175 -20.57 15.51 -3.62
CA THR A 175 -20.57 15.69 -5.08
C THR A 175 -21.63 14.83 -5.75
N LYS A 176 -21.81 13.57 -5.31
CA LYS A 176 -22.88 12.69 -5.80
C LYS A 176 -24.26 13.27 -5.51
N SER A 177 -24.51 13.70 -4.27
CA SER A 177 -25.81 14.28 -3.87
C SER A 177 -26.12 15.54 -4.66
N ARG A 178 -25.12 16.41 -4.89
CA ARG A 178 -25.30 17.63 -5.70
C ARG A 178 -25.65 17.30 -7.16
N ALA A 179 -24.97 16.32 -7.76
CA ALA A 179 -25.27 15.90 -9.13
C ALA A 179 -26.71 15.34 -9.26
N LEU A 180 -27.16 14.55 -8.27
CA LEU A 180 -28.54 14.04 -8.25
C LEU A 180 -29.57 15.13 -8.00
N SER A 181 -29.30 16.12 -7.14
CA SER A 181 -30.19 17.27 -6.95
C SER A 181 -30.33 18.08 -8.23
N GLU A 182 -29.22 18.37 -8.93
CA GLU A 182 -29.24 19.10 -10.21
C GLU A 182 -30.04 18.32 -11.28
N TYR A 183 -29.86 16.98 -11.35
CA TYR A 183 -30.64 16.14 -12.24
C TYR A 183 -32.13 16.20 -11.95
N ASN A 184 -32.54 16.11 -10.67
CA ASN A 184 -33.96 16.13 -10.27
C ASN A 184 -34.62 17.50 -10.50
N GLU A 185 -33.86 18.61 -10.40
CA GLU A 185 -34.38 19.96 -10.58
C GLU A 185 -34.37 20.44 -12.02
N LEU A 186 -33.30 20.11 -12.77
CA LEU A 186 -33.01 20.69 -14.09
C LEU A 186 -32.91 19.65 -15.22
N GLY A 187 -32.92 18.35 -14.91
CA GLY A 187 -32.65 17.29 -15.89
C GLY A 187 -31.23 17.30 -16.45
N THR A 188 -30.31 18.03 -15.79
CA THR A 188 -28.91 18.18 -16.21
C THR A 188 -27.95 17.81 -15.08
N VAL A 189 -26.71 17.42 -15.42
CA VAL A 189 -25.62 17.24 -14.47
C VAL A 189 -24.39 17.96 -15.01
N PHE A 190 -23.89 18.94 -14.26
CA PHE A 190 -22.76 19.79 -14.65
C PHE A 190 -22.88 20.38 -16.07
N GLY A 191 -24.12 20.76 -16.45
CA GLY A 191 -24.42 21.37 -17.74
C GLY A 191 -24.64 20.38 -18.90
N GLN A 192 -24.71 19.08 -18.64
CA GLN A 192 -25.05 18.04 -19.62
C GLN A 192 -26.46 17.50 -19.35
N VAL A 193 -27.27 17.39 -20.40
CA VAL A 193 -28.64 16.83 -20.31
C VAL A 193 -28.57 15.33 -20.05
N CYS A 194 -29.35 14.83 -19.12
CA CYS A 194 -29.43 13.43 -18.74
C CYS A 194 -30.86 12.90 -18.92
N GLU A 195 -30.96 11.71 -19.51
CA GLU A 195 -32.24 11.03 -19.75
C GLU A 195 -32.65 10.11 -18.59
N SER A 196 -31.65 9.69 -17.76
CA SER A 196 -31.86 8.78 -16.62
C SER A 196 -30.97 9.12 -15.44
N GLU A 197 -31.39 8.70 -14.23
CA GLU A 197 -30.58 8.84 -13.01
C GLU A 197 -29.24 8.09 -13.12
N GLU A 198 -29.22 6.94 -13.79
CA GLU A 198 -27.99 6.15 -14.02
C GLU A 198 -27.00 6.94 -14.88
N GLN A 199 -27.47 7.58 -15.94
CA GLN A 199 -26.66 8.46 -16.79
C GLN A 199 -26.14 9.67 -15.99
N ALA A 200 -26.97 10.25 -15.14
CA ALA A 200 -26.58 11.36 -14.26
C ALA A 200 -25.45 10.97 -13.31
N ILE A 201 -25.54 9.80 -12.70
CA ILE A 201 -24.49 9.26 -11.83
C ILE A 201 -23.22 9.01 -12.63
N TYR A 202 -23.32 8.41 -13.82
CA TYR A 202 -22.17 8.10 -14.68
C TYR A 202 -21.39 9.36 -15.09
N LEU A 203 -22.10 10.40 -15.54
CA LEU A 203 -21.48 11.68 -15.88
C LEU A 203 -20.84 12.38 -14.69
N ALA A 204 -21.35 12.13 -13.48
CA ALA A 204 -20.78 12.66 -12.24
C ALA A 204 -19.54 11.89 -11.74
N LEU A 205 -19.30 10.62 -12.15
CA LEU A 205 -18.23 9.77 -11.62
C LEU A 205 -16.83 10.42 -11.67
N PRO A 206 -16.38 11.09 -12.74
CA PRO A 206 -15.08 11.76 -12.78
C PRO A 206 -14.93 12.83 -11.69
N TYR A 207 -16.01 13.57 -11.42
CA TYR A 207 -16.04 14.61 -10.39
C TYR A 207 -16.09 14.01 -9.00
N ILE A 208 -16.85 12.93 -8.79
CA ILE A 208 -16.91 12.21 -7.51
C ILE A 208 -15.55 11.58 -7.19
N ALA A 209 -14.89 10.97 -8.17
CA ALA A 209 -13.54 10.44 -8.01
C ALA A 209 -12.52 11.54 -7.68
N ALA A 210 -12.56 12.67 -8.39
CA ALA A 210 -11.68 13.81 -8.12
C ALA A 210 -11.94 14.41 -6.72
N ALA A 211 -13.20 14.51 -6.30
CA ALA A 211 -13.58 14.97 -4.96
C ALA A 211 -13.05 14.05 -3.85
N SER A 212 -13.12 12.72 -4.06
CA SER A 212 -12.55 11.76 -3.12
C SER A 212 -11.02 11.88 -2.98
N VAL A 213 -10.34 12.17 -4.10
CA VAL A 213 -8.90 12.40 -4.15
C VAL A 213 -8.52 13.75 -3.52
N LEU A 214 -9.34 14.80 -3.70
CA LEU A 214 -9.17 16.07 -2.98
C LEU A 214 -9.20 15.88 -1.47
N GLY A 215 -10.01 14.94 -0.96
CA GLY A 215 -10.00 14.55 0.45
C GLY A 215 -8.63 14.06 0.93
N ILE A 216 -7.85 13.36 0.08
CA ILE A 216 -6.47 12.97 0.37
C ILE A 216 -5.57 14.22 0.45
N THR A 217 -5.74 15.16 -0.46
CA THR A 217 -4.96 16.41 -0.46
C THR A 217 -5.21 17.24 0.79
N ILE A 218 -6.47 17.37 1.21
CA ILE A 218 -6.87 18.06 2.45
C ILE A 218 -6.29 17.33 3.67
N ALA A 219 -6.34 16.01 3.70
CA ALA A 219 -5.77 15.21 4.79
C ALA A 219 -4.27 15.44 4.96
N ASN A 220 -3.52 15.46 3.86
CA ASN A 220 -2.09 15.78 3.85
C ASN A 220 -1.83 17.20 4.36
N LEU A 221 -2.66 18.18 3.96
CA LEU A 221 -2.53 19.57 4.42
C LEU A 221 -2.74 19.68 5.94
N ILE A 222 -3.76 19.03 6.48
CA ILE A 222 -4.04 19.04 7.92
C ILE A 222 -2.90 18.33 8.69
N ALA A 223 -2.39 17.21 8.16
CA ALA A 223 -1.24 16.52 8.74
C ALA A 223 0.02 17.42 8.74
N TYR A 224 0.24 18.19 7.68
CA TYR A 224 1.32 19.18 7.63
C TYR A 224 1.13 20.28 8.68
N ILE A 225 -0.06 20.86 8.76
CA ILE A 225 -0.36 21.90 9.77
C ILE A 225 -0.08 21.36 11.18
N TYR A 226 -0.49 20.14 11.48
CA TYR A 226 -0.18 19.51 12.77
C TYR A 226 1.33 19.36 13.00
N THR A 227 2.09 18.85 12.02
CA THR A 227 3.56 18.69 12.18
C THR A 227 4.26 20.03 12.36
N TYR A 228 3.84 21.05 11.62
CA TYR A 228 4.37 22.42 11.73
C TYR A 228 4.07 23.03 13.11
N LEU A 229 2.83 22.95 13.57
CA LEU A 229 2.42 23.44 14.90
C LEU A 229 3.14 22.67 16.02
N SER A 230 3.23 21.36 15.90
CA SER A 230 3.98 20.51 16.84
C SER A 230 5.45 20.93 16.92
N ALA A 231 6.07 21.23 15.78
CA ALA A 231 7.46 21.70 15.76
C ALA A 231 7.63 23.09 16.36
N ARG A 232 6.61 23.98 16.25
CA ARG A 232 6.66 25.34 16.77
C ARG A 232 6.34 25.44 18.26
N PHE A 233 5.34 24.70 18.73
CA PHE A 233 4.85 24.78 20.11
C PHE A 233 5.49 23.76 21.05
N SER A 234 6.12 22.71 20.55
CA SER A 234 6.88 21.78 21.39
C SER A 234 8.15 22.46 21.90
N LYS A 235 8.47 22.23 23.19
CA LYS A 235 9.77 22.65 23.74
C LYS A 235 10.88 22.07 22.88
N SER A 236 11.67 22.95 22.25
CA SER A 236 12.80 22.53 21.40
C SER A 236 13.79 21.68 22.21
N ILE A 237 14.22 20.57 21.64
CA ILE A 237 15.32 19.76 22.20
C ILE A 237 16.65 20.52 22.06
N ILE A 238 16.75 21.37 21.03
CA ILE A 238 17.89 22.27 20.82
C ILE A 238 17.53 23.61 21.48
N THR A 239 18.12 23.86 22.63
CA THR A 239 17.94 25.11 23.38
C THR A 239 18.79 26.25 22.81
N PRO A 240 18.44 27.54 23.06
CA PRO A 240 19.25 28.67 22.65
C PRO A 240 20.71 28.61 23.19
N GLU A 241 20.89 28.04 24.38
CA GLU A 241 22.20 27.81 25.00
C GLU A 241 23.06 26.85 24.17
N LEU A 242 22.49 25.75 23.70
CA LEU A 242 23.21 24.81 22.83
C LEU A 242 23.58 25.43 21.48
N LEU A 243 22.77 26.37 20.98
CA LEU A 243 23.06 27.11 19.75
C LEU A 243 24.17 28.14 19.94
N SER A 244 24.31 28.73 21.14
CA SER A 244 25.35 29.74 21.40
C SER A 244 26.76 29.15 21.47
N HIS A 245 26.89 27.91 21.92
CA HIS A 245 28.17 27.19 22.01
C HIS A 245 28.67 26.58 20.71
N ASP A 246 27.85 26.57 19.64
CA ASP A 246 28.20 25.98 18.35
C ASP A 246 28.72 27.07 17.39
N ASN A 247 30.01 27.05 17.08
CA ASN A 247 30.67 28.01 16.17
C ASN A 247 30.80 27.45 14.74
N ILE A 248 30.41 26.23 14.47
CA ILE A 248 30.54 25.57 13.16
C ILE A 248 29.34 25.97 12.28
N SER A 249 29.63 26.46 11.08
CA SER A 249 28.59 26.87 10.12
C SER A 249 28.90 26.34 8.73
N THR A 250 28.23 25.27 8.35
CA THR A 250 28.32 24.71 7.00
C THR A 250 27.53 25.56 5.99
N PRO A 251 28.01 25.74 4.76
CA PRO A 251 27.26 26.41 3.70
C PRO A 251 25.93 25.72 3.41
N LYS A 252 24.87 26.51 3.16
CA LYS A 252 23.52 25.94 2.88
C LYS A 252 23.53 24.95 1.70
N SER A 253 24.32 25.25 0.66
CA SER A 253 24.46 24.40 -0.52
C SER A 253 25.03 23.03 -0.19
N GLU A 254 26.00 22.93 0.72
CA GLU A 254 26.56 21.65 1.15
C GLU A 254 25.57 20.84 1.99
N LEU A 255 24.80 21.50 2.86
CA LEU A 255 23.75 20.86 3.64
C LEU A 255 22.70 20.21 2.70
N VAL A 256 22.22 20.96 1.69
CA VAL A 256 21.24 20.46 0.71
C VAL A 256 21.86 19.35 -0.15
N LYS A 257 23.11 19.50 -0.64
CA LYS A 257 23.80 18.43 -1.37
C LYS A 257 23.93 17.15 -0.55
N GLY A 258 24.17 17.27 0.77
CA GLY A 258 24.21 16.15 1.70
C GLY A 258 22.85 15.41 1.75
N VAL A 259 21.74 16.17 1.83
CA VAL A 259 20.39 15.58 1.81
C VAL A 259 20.14 14.88 0.47
N LEU A 260 20.42 15.52 -0.67
CA LEU A 260 20.20 14.97 -2.00
C LEU A 260 20.98 13.67 -2.22
N ARG A 261 22.27 13.64 -1.82
CA ARG A 261 23.10 12.43 -1.92
C ARG A 261 22.53 11.25 -1.13
N LEU A 262 21.92 11.52 0.03
CA LEU A 262 21.32 10.48 0.87
C LEU A 262 19.90 10.13 0.46
N SER A 263 19.08 11.10 -0.01
CA SER A 263 17.69 10.86 -0.40
C SER A 263 17.58 10.11 -1.71
N PHE A 264 18.50 10.30 -2.66
CA PHE A 264 18.44 9.70 -4.00
C PHE A 264 18.33 8.15 -3.99
N PRO A 265 19.15 7.38 -3.24
CA PRO A 265 19.02 5.94 -3.18
C PRO A 265 17.67 5.47 -2.59
N PHE A 266 17.15 6.21 -1.60
CA PHE A 266 15.83 5.89 -1.02
C PHE A 266 14.70 6.19 -2.01
N ALA A 267 14.76 7.33 -2.70
CA ALA A 267 13.81 7.72 -3.73
C ALA A 267 13.80 6.71 -4.89
N LEU A 268 14.97 6.26 -5.34
CA LEU A 268 15.10 5.25 -6.40
C LEU A 268 14.48 3.91 -5.97
N THR A 269 14.73 3.47 -4.73
CA THR A 269 14.11 2.25 -4.20
C THR A 269 12.58 2.36 -4.14
N ALA A 270 12.07 3.50 -3.70
CA ALA A 270 10.64 3.78 -3.64
C ALA A 270 10.03 3.82 -5.05
N LEU A 271 10.70 4.48 -6.00
CA LEU A 271 10.26 4.54 -7.40
C LEU A 271 10.11 3.13 -7.99
N ILE A 272 11.13 2.28 -7.87
CA ILE A 272 11.09 0.92 -8.41
C ILE A 272 9.98 0.09 -7.76
N SER A 273 9.69 0.32 -6.48
CA SER A 273 8.56 -0.33 -5.79
C SER A 273 7.19 0.13 -6.31
N THR A 274 7.05 1.38 -6.78
CA THR A 274 5.79 1.92 -7.32
C THR A 274 5.56 1.54 -8.77
N ILE A 275 6.60 1.17 -9.52
CA ILE A 275 6.52 0.79 -10.94
C ILE A 275 5.56 -0.39 -11.15
N SER A 276 5.44 -1.34 -10.22
CA SER A 276 4.50 -2.45 -10.33
C SER A 276 3.04 -1.99 -10.52
N GLY A 277 2.62 -0.93 -9.82
CA GLY A 277 1.30 -0.34 -9.98
C GLY A 277 1.12 0.40 -11.32
N VAL A 278 2.19 1.03 -11.81
CA VAL A 278 2.19 1.68 -13.14
C VAL A 278 2.10 0.64 -14.26
N ILE A 279 2.82 -0.48 -14.11
CA ILE A 279 2.73 -1.60 -15.07
C ILE A 279 1.29 -2.07 -15.17
N ASP A 280 0.61 -2.33 -14.04
CA ASP A 280 -0.80 -2.71 -14.08
C ASP A 280 -1.66 -1.64 -14.74
N LEU A 281 -1.50 -0.38 -14.35
CA LEU A 281 -2.28 0.72 -14.90
C LEU A 281 -2.18 0.81 -16.43
N VAL A 282 -0.95 0.74 -16.95
CA VAL A 282 -0.69 0.89 -18.39
C VAL A 282 -1.08 -0.38 -19.15
N THR A 283 -0.61 -1.54 -18.68
CA THR A 283 -0.78 -2.79 -19.44
C THR A 283 -2.21 -3.30 -19.39
N VAL A 284 -2.89 -3.17 -18.23
CA VAL A 284 -4.25 -3.72 -18.09
C VAL A 284 -5.20 -3.00 -19.04
N ASN A 285 -5.21 -1.66 -19.04
CA ASN A 285 -6.12 -0.90 -19.90
C ASN A 285 -5.87 -1.18 -21.40
N HIS A 286 -4.61 -1.09 -21.86
CA HIS A 286 -4.28 -1.34 -23.27
C HIS A 286 -4.49 -2.80 -23.72
N CYS A 287 -4.19 -3.76 -22.83
CA CYS A 287 -4.38 -5.17 -23.18
C CYS A 287 -5.83 -5.61 -23.12
N LEU A 288 -6.65 -5.01 -22.25
CA LEU A 288 -8.09 -5.24 -22.22
C LEU A 288 -8.78 -4.66 -23.48
N GLU A 289 -8.37 -3.46 -23.92
CA GLU A 289 -8.86 -2.90 -25.18
C GLU A 289 -8.63 -3.86 -26.35
N LYS A 290 -7.41 -4.39 -26.48
CA LYS A 290 -7.10 -5.43 -27.48
C LYS A 290 -7.88 -6.72 -27.28
N ALA A 291 -8.15 -7.13 -26.05
CA ALA A 291 -8.96 -8.31 -25.77
C ALA A 291 -10.42 -8.09 -26.19
N CYS A 292 -10.95 -6.87 -26.02
CA CYS A 292 -12.28 -6.48 -26.51
C CYS A 292 -12.35 -6.53 -28.05
N GLU A 293 -11.33 -6.02 -28.75
CA GLU A 293 -11.22 -6.11 -30.21
C GLU A 293 -11.14 -7.57 -30.71
N ASN A 294 -10.50 -8.45 -29.96
CA ASN A 294 -10.35 -9.88 -30.25
C ASN A 294 -11.58 -10.74 -29.87
N GLY A 295 -12.72 -10.08 -29.57
CA GLY A 295 -13.97 -10.77 -29.25
C GLY A 295 -14.03 -11.26 -27.82
N LEU A 296 -13.62 -10.42 -26.85
CA LEU A 296 -13.91 -10.65 -25.45
C LEU A 296 -15.41 -10.99 -25.34
N ASP A 297 -15.68 -12.19 -24.92
CA ASP A 297 -16.96 -12.86 -25.10
C ASP A 297 -18.12 -11.95 -24.67
N SER A 298 -18.81 -11.38 -25.65
CA SER A 298 -19.99 -10.56 -25.42
C SER A 298 -21.07 -11.31 -24.64
N SER A 299 -21.01 -12.65 -24.60
CA SER A 299 -21.90 -13.49 -23.83
C SER A 299 -21.64 -13.40 -22.32
N PHE A 300 -20.39 -13.17 -21.88
CA PHE A 300 -20.05 -12.97 -20.47
C PHE A 300 -20.37 -11.54 -20.00
N PHE A 301 -20.17 -10.56 -20.87
CA PHE A 301 -20.42 -9.15 -20.58
C PHE A 301 -21.69 -8.60 -21.22
N GLY A 302 -22.28 -9.26 -22.21
CA GLY A 302 -23.54 -8.88 -22.83
C GLY A 302 -24.77 -9.01 -21.92
N GLN A 303 -24.62 -9.68 -20.77
CA GLN A 303 -25.61 -9.68 -19.69
C GLN A 303 -25.51 -8.45 -18.78
N PHE A 304 -24.40 -7.74 -18.85
CA PHE A 304 -24.21 -6.47 -18.14
C PHE A 304 -24.74 -5.37 -19.08
N SER A 305 -25.94 -4.91 -18.86
CA SER A 305 -26.38 -3.61 -19.39
C SER A 305 -25.53 -2.56 -18.69
N LEU A 306 -24.27 -2.39 -19.16
CA LEU A 306 -23.46 -1.24 -18.83
C LEU A 306 -24.27 -0.03 -19.28
N GLY A 307 -24.67 0.82 -18.35
CA GLY A 307 -25.41 2.03 -18.64
C GLY A 307 -24.68 2.87 -19.68
N TYR A 308 -25.36 3.76 -20.31
CA TYR A 308 -24.90 4.64 -21.38
C TYR A 308 -23.40 4.92 -21.37
N SER A 309 -22.67 4.40 -22.38
CA SER A 309 -21.29 4.75 -22.73
C SER A 309 -20.16 4.37 -21.72
N GLU A 310 -20.37 3.48 -20.75
CA GLU A 310 -19.26 2.98 -19.94
C GLU A 310 -18.26 2.20 -20.80
N ARG A 311 -16.97 2.58 -20.69
CA ARG A 311 -15.89 1.81 -21.30
C ARG A 311 -15.68 0.53 -20.51
N LEU A 312 -15.85 -0.62 -21.16
CA LEU A 312 -15.77 -1.95 -20.52
C LEU A 312 -14.41 -2.18 -19.86
N GLU A 313 -13.32 -1.79 -20.51
CA GLU A 313 -11.97 -1.90 -19.99
C GLU A 313 -11.77 -1.11 -18.68
N SER A 314 -12.34 0.10 -18.60
CA SER A 314 -12.29 0.92 -17.38
C SER A 314 -13.07 0.29 -16.24
N PHE A 315 -14.26 -0.24 -16.53
CA PHE A 315 -15.08 -0.95 -15.55
C PHE A 315 -14.36 -2.20 -15.02
N ILE A 316 -13.76 -3.01 -15.89
CA ILE A 316 -13.01 -4.21 -15.51
C ILE A 316 -11.78 -3.84 -14.68
N TYR A 317 -10.98 -2.85 -15.12
CA TYR A 317 -9.81 -2.40 -14.38
C TYR A 317 -10.18 -1.83 -13.02
N GLY A 318 -11.22 -1.02 -12.94
CA GLY A 318 -11.69 -0.43 -11.70
C GLY A 318 -12.23 -1.47 -10.72
N SER A 319 -12.98 -2.47 -11.20
CA SER A 319 -13.45 -3.60 -10.40
C SER A 319 -12.27 -4.41 -9.83
N TYR A 320 -11.25 -4.67 -10.65
CA TYR A 320 -10.01 -5.33 -10.21
C TYR A 320 -9.23 -4.50 -9.20
N SER A 321 -8.96 -3.23 -9.50
CA SER A 321 -8.14 -2.35 -8.65
C SER A 321 -8.87 -1.89 -7.39
N GLY A 322 -10.17 -1.66 -7.48
CA GLY A 322 -11.02 -1.20 -6.39
C GLY A 322 -11.38 -2.29 -5.41
N LEU A 323 -11.75 -3.47 -5.89
CA LEU A 323 -12.22 -4.59 -5.06
C LEU A 323 -11.10 -5.61 -4.80
N ALA A 324 -10.59 -6.26 -5.84
CA ALA A 324 -9.66 -7.38 -5.69
C ALA A 324 -8.30 -6.96 -5.09
N LEU A 325 -7.65 -5.92 -5.62
CA LEU A 325 -6.36 -5.43 -5.10
C LEU A 325 -6.50 -4.83 -3.69
N THR A 326 -7.67 -4.33 -3.32
CA THR A 326 -7.92 -3.82 -1.96
C THR A 326 -7.84 -4.93 -0.94
N VAL A 327 -8.52 -6.07 -1.19
CA VAL A 327 -8.48 -7.25 -0.32
C VAL A 327 -7.09 -7.90 -0.33
N PHE A 328 -6.50 -8.07 -1.51
CA PHE A 328 -5.16 -8.63 -1.69
C PHE A 328 -4.08 -7.92 -0.87
N GLY A 329 -4.12 -6.58 -0.82
CA GLY A 329 -3.12 -5.76 -0.14
C GLY A 329 -3.09 -5.89 1.39
N ILE A 330 -4.12 -6.47 2.02
CA ILE A 330 -4.25 -6.56 3.49
C ILE A 330 -3.13 -7.40 4.08
N ILE A 331 -3.00 -8.65 3.65
CA ILE A 331 -2.07 -9.63 4.24
C ILE A 331 -0.60 -9.20 4.06
N PRO A 332 -0.14 -8.86 2.85
CA PRO A 332 1.25 -8.43 2.65
C PRO A 332 1.62 -7.17 3.43
N SER A 333 0.66 -6.25 3.64
CA SER A 333 0.92 -5.03 4.41
C SER A 333 1.18 -5.31 5.88
N LEU A 334 0.52 -6.32 6.46
CA LEU A 334 0.73 -6.74 7.85
C LEU A 334 2.07 -7.48 8.01
N THR A 335 2.40 -8.39 7.10
CA THR A 335 3.67 -9.13 7.17
C THR A 335 4.89 -8.26 6.90
N ALA A 336 4.78 -7.20 6.09
CA ALA A 336 5.84 -6.23 5.88
C ALA A 336 6.33 -5.57 7.17
N MET A 337 5.44 -5.40 8.17
CA MET A 337 5.80 -4.85 9.47
C MET A 337 6.70 -5.79 10.27
N LEU A 338 6.53 -7.11 10.14
CA LEU A 338 7.41 -8.10 10.78
C LEU A 338 8.85 -7.94 10.27
N GLY A 339 9.02 -7.66 8.98
CA GLY A 339 10.34 -7.38 8.41
C GLY A 339 10.97 -6.10 8.97
N LYS A 340 10.20 -5.03 9.09
CA LYS A 340 10.68 -3.75 9.64
C LYS A 340 11.04 -3.86 11.12
N SER A 341 10.25 -4.57 11.93
CA SER A 341 10.52 -4.77 13.36
C SER A 341 11.78 -5.61 13.61
N ALA A 342 12.14 -6.48 12.68
CA ALA A 342 13.34 -7.33 12.80
C ALA A 342 14.64 -6.65 12.32
N LEU A 343 14.57 -5.49 11.64
CA LEU A 343 15.75 -4.77 11.15
C LEU A 343 16.86 -4.61 12.18
N PRO A 344 16.60 -4.17 13.43
CA PRO A 344 17.65 -4.01 14.42
C PRO A 344 18.29 -5.33 14.84
N LEU A 345 17.48 -6.40 14.99
CA LEU A 345 17.96 -7.74 15.38
C LEU A 345 18.86 -8.33 14.30
N VAL A 346 18.46 -8.22 13.03
CA VAL A 346 19.24 -8.72 11.90
C VAL A 346 20.54 -7.91 11.74
N SER A 347 20.46 -6.58 11.83
CA SER A 347 21.63 -5.71 11.70
C SER A 347 22.66 -5.96 12.82
N SER A 348 22.23 -6.16 14.06
CA SER A 348 23.12 -6.44 15.18
C SER A 348 23.78 -7.81 15.04
N ALA A 349 23.05 -8.85 14.62
CA ALA A 349 23.59 -10.17 14.37
C ALA A 349 24.64 -10.15 13.22
N CYS A 350 24.40 -9.38 12.17
CA CYS A 350 25.37 -9.18 11.08
C CYS A 350 26.64 -8.45 11.54
N ALA A 351 26.49 -7.41 12.39
CA ALA A 351 27.63 -6.62 12.87
C ALA A 351 28.59 -7.45 13.75
N VAL A 352 28.06 -8.41 14.51
CA VAL A 352 28.85 -9.32 15.34
C VAL A 352 29.41 -10.51 14.53
N GLY A 353 28.93 -10.75 13.31
CA GLY A 353 29.31 -11.89 12.49
C GLY A 353 28.76 -13.25 12.98
N ASP A 354 27.80 -13.24 13.91
CA ASP A 354 27.20 -14.43 14.50
C ASP A 354 26.15 -15.04 13.55
N ARG A 355 26.54 -16.06 12.81
CA ARG A 355 25.66 -16.74 11.86
C ARG A 355 24.47 -17.43 12.50
N GLN A 356 24.61 -17.92 13.74
CA GLN A 356 23.51 -18.59 14.44
C GLN A 356 22.45 -17.58 14.85
N LYS A 357 22.83 -16.46 15.47
CA LYS A 357 21.90 -15.36 15.79
C LYS A 357 21.25 -14.77 14.56
N LEU A 358 22.00 -14.63 13.46
CA LEU A 358 21.45 -14.19 12.20
C LEU A 358 20.34 -15.13 11.71
N ARG A 359 20.61 -16.44 11.73
CA ARG A 359 19.64 -17.46 11.32
C ARG A 359 18.40 -17.47 12.21
N GLU A 360 18.56 -17.34 13.52
CA GLU A 360 17.43 -17.24 14.48
C GLU A 360 16.60 -15.97 14.24
N SER A 361 17.26 -14.83 14.02
CA SER A 361 16.58 -13.57 13.70
C SER A 361 15.79 -13.65 12.40
N ILE A 362 16.32 -14.28 11.37
CA ILE A 362 15.62 -14.49 10.11
C ILE A 362 14.46 -15.48 10.27
N LYS A 363 14.65 -16.57 11.03
CA LYS A 363 13.58 -17.52 11.34
C LYS A 363 12.43 -16.86 12.09
N ALA A 364 12.74 -15.94 13.03
CA ALA A 364 11.75 -15.16 13.78
C ALA A 364 10.90 -14.24 12.90
N VAL A 365 11.31 -13.96 11.67
CA VAL A 365 10.54 -13.20 10.67
C VAL A 365 9.74 -14.11 9.76
N ILE A 366 10.41 -15.13 9.18
CA ILE A 366 9.79 -15.98 8.15
C ILE A 366 8.69 -16.86 8.74
N LEU A 367 8.91 -17.46 9.91
CA LEU A 367 7.96 -18.41 10.48
C LEU A 367 6.61 -17.76 10.84
N PRO A 368 6.55 -16.62 11.56
CA PRO A 368 5.27 -15.91 11.77
C PRO A 368 4.63 -15.43 10.47
N SER A 369 5.44 -14.98 9.49
CA SER A 369 4.91 -14.58 8.18
C SER A 369 4.22 -15.75 7.47
N LEU A 370 4.80 -16.96 7.50
CA LEU A 370 4.18 -18.17 6.94
C LEU A 370 2.91 -18.57 7.69
N ILE A 371 2.97 -18.60 9.03
CA ILE A 371 1.83 -18.97 9.90
C ILE A 371 0.62 -18.07 9.61
N PHE A 372 0.84 -16.80 9.30
CA PHE A 372 -0.23 -15.86 9.01
C PHE A 372 -0.62 -15.84 7.52
N ALA A 373 0.36 -15.79 6.61
CA ALA A 373 0.08 -15.60 5.19
C ALA A 373 -0.57 -16.80 4.51
N VAL A 374 -0.18 -18.03 4.89
CA VAL A 374 -0.67 -19.24 4.21
C VAL A 374 -2.18 -19.45 4.44
N PRO A 375 -2.71 -19.48 5.68
CA PRO A 375 -4.15 -19.67 5.88
C PRO A 375 -4.97 -18.49 5.37
N CYS A 376 -4.50 -17.25 5.58
CA CYS A 376 -5.21 -16.08 5.10
C CYS A 376 -5.25 -16.01 3.56
N GLY A 377 -4.15 -16.34 2.88
CA GLY A 377 -4.07 -16.36 1.43
C GLY A 377 -4.96 -17.44 0.82
N LEU A 378 -4.96 -18.66 1.39
CA LEU A 378 -5.88 -19.73 0.98
C LEU A 378 -7.33 -19.37 1.29
N GLY A 379 -7.60 -18.78 2.46
CA GLY A 379 -8.94 -18.32 2.82
C GLY A 379 -9.48 -17.28 1.85
N ILE A 380 -8.67 -16.30 1.42
CA ILE A 380 -9.06 -15.33 0.38
C ILE A 380 -9.31 -16.03 -0.95
N SER A 381 -8.50 -17.03 -1.30
CA SER A 381 -8.67 -17.78 -2.55
C SER A 381 -9.97 -18.58 -2.59
N VAL A 382 -10.27 -19.30 -1.51
CA VAL A 382 -11.46 -20.16 -1.40
C VAL A 382 -12.75 -19.34 -1.27
N PHE A 383 -12.73 -18.31 -0.41
CA PHE A 383 -13.89 -17.47 -0.11
C PHE A 383 -13.87 -16.13 -0.86
N SER A 384 -13.27 -16.08 -2.06
CA SER A 384 -13.11 -14.84 -2.81
C SER A 384 -14.44 -14.15 -3.11
N GLU A 385 -15.46 -14.88 -3.49
CA GLU A 385 -16.78 -14.36 -3.80
C GLU A 385 -17.51 -13.91 -2.53
N GLU A 386 -17.49 -14.70 -1.47
CA GLU A 386 -18.14 -14.42 -0.20
C GLU A 386 -17.53 -13.18 0.48
N ILE A 387 -16.21 -13.06 0.44
CA ILE A 387 -15.50 -11.87 0.93
C ILE A 387 -15.94 -10.62 0.18
N LEU A 388 -16.01 -10.70 -1.16
CA LEU A 388 -16.44 -9.57 -1.96
C LEU A 388 -17.90 -9.21 -1.71
N LYS A 389 -18.80 -10.18 -1.64
CA LYS A 389 -20.22 -9.95 -1.30
C LYS A 389 -20.41 -9.40 0.10
N PHE A 390 -19.57 -9.80 1.06
CA PHE A 390 -19.61 -9.29 2.42
C PHE A 390 -19.16 -7.81 2.50
N LEU A 391 -18.08 -7.46 1.80
CA LEU A 391 -17.48 -6.13 1.87
C LEU A 391 -18.14 -5.11 0.92
N PHE A 392 -18.58 -5.56 -0.26
CA PHE A 392 -19.06 -4.70 -1.35
C PHE A 392 -20.50 -5.04 -1.73
N ALA A 393 -21.38 -5.12 -0.73
CA ALA A 393 -22.80 -5.40 -0.93
C ALA A 393 -23.43 -4.42 -1.94
N GLY A 394 -24.20 -4.96 -2.92
CA GLY A 394 -24.86 -4.15 -3.95
C GLY A 394 -24.01 -3.89 -5.22
N ARG A 395 -22.81 -4.51 -5.32
CA ARG A 395 -21.91 -4.40 -6.49
C ARG A 395 -21.75 -5.74 -7.21
N SER A 396 -22.89 -6.35 -7.60
CA SER A 396 -22.92 -7.71 -8.14
C SER A 396 -22.07 -7.89 -9.41
N PHE A 397 -22.06 -6.89 -10.29
CA PHE A 397 -21.31 -6.93 -11.54
C PHE A 397 -19.79 -6.81 -11.31
N GLU A 398 -19.38 -5.87 -10.48
CA GLU A 398 -17.96 -5.69 -10.11
C GLU A 398 -17.43 -6.93 -9.37
N ILE A 399 -18.27 -7.58 -8.55
CA ILE A 399 -17.92 -8.82 -7.84
C ILE A 399 -17.69 -9.95 -8.83
N GLU A 400 -18.56 -10.12 -9.83
CA GLU A 400 -18.41 -11.16 -10.85
C GLU A 400 -17.09 -11.03 -11.62
N VAL A 401 -16.72 -9.81 -11.97
CA VAL A 401 -15.42 -9.52 -12.61
C VAL A 401 -14.25 -9.79 -11.66
N ALA A 402 -14.35 -9.34 -10.40
CA ALA A 402 -13.23 -9.35 -9.45
C ALA A 402 -12.99 -10.72 -8.80
N ARG A 403 -14.01 -11.58 -8.65
CA ARG A 403 -13.95 -12.83 -7.84
C ARG A 403 -12.86 -13.79 -8.32
N ARG A 404 -12.76 -14.04 -9.64
CA ARG A 404 -11.74 -14.95 -10.20
C ARG A 404 -10.33 -14.37 -10.03
N ALA A 405 -10.18 -13.08 -10.27
CA ALA A 405 -8.90 -12.40 -10.05
C ALA A 405 -8.50 -12.43 -8.57
N LEU A 406 -9.44 -12.20 -7.64
CA LEU A 406 -9.20 -12.27 -6.20
C LEU A 406 -8.81 -13.67 -5.74
N SER A 407 -9.42 -14.73 -6.27
CA SER A 407 -9.03 -16.10 -5.96
C SER A 407 -7.55 -16.36 -6.28
N VAL A 408 -7.06 -15.94 -7.44
CA VAL A 408 -5.64 -16.05 -7.80
C VAL A 408 -4.76 -15.13 -6.95
N LEU A 409 -5.20 -13.90 -6.69
CA LEU A 409 -4.49 -12.95 -5.83
C LEU A 409 -4.39 -13.43 -4.38
N GLY A 410 -5.38 -14.19 -3.87
CA GLY A 410 -5.30 -14.85 -2.58
C GLY A 410 -4.05 -15.73 -2.48
N ILE A 411 -3.81 -16.58 -3.49
CA ILE A 411 -2.58 -17.38 -3.58
C ILE A 411 -1.36 -16.49 -3.74
N ALA A 412 -1.42 -15.44 -4.57
CA ALA A 412 -0.31 -14.50 -4.80
C ALA A 412 0.08 -13.71 -3.53
N SER A 413 -0.84 -13.54 -2.59
CA SER A 413 -0.56 -12.87 -1.31
C SER A 413 0.46 -13.64 -0.46
N ILE A 414 0.54 -14.96 -0.60
CA ILE A 414 1.48 -15.81 0.16
C ILE A 414 2.94 -15.49 -0.20
N PRO A 415 3.39 -15.61 -1.46
CA PRO A 415 4.76 -15.25 -1.80
C PRO A 415 5.08 -13.78 -1.54
N LEU A 416 4.17 -12.84 -1.80
CA LEU A 416 4.38 -11.42 -1.50
C LEU A 416 4.60 -11.16 -0.01
N SER A 417 3.80 -11.83 0.85
CA SER A 417 3.92 -11.74 2.31
C SER A 417 5.24 -12.28 2.86
N LEU A 418 5.96 -13.06 2.09
CA LEU A 418 7.32 -13.53 2.41
C LEU A 418 8.39 -12.63 1.80
N VAL A 419 8.19 -12.22 0.55
CA VAL A 419 9.13 -11.33 -0.17
C VAL A 419 9.31 -10.01 0.58
N SER A 420 8.22 -9.38 1.02
CA SER A 420 8.25 -8.08 1.67
C SER A 420 9.13 -8.03 2.93
N PRO A 421 8.98 -8.92 3.93
CA PRO A 421 9.87 -8.95 5.08
C PRO A 421 11.29 -9.43 4.74
N LEU A 422 11.46 -10.32 3.76
CA LEU A 422 12.78 -10.75 3.30
C LEU A 422 13.58 -9.62 2.66
N MET A 423 12.93 -8.72 1.92
CA MET A 423 13.57 -7.51 1.39
C MET A 423 14.12 -6.63 2.52
N SER A 424 13.37 -6.45 3.60
CA SER A 424 13.83 -5.72 4.79
C SER A 424 15.04 -6.40 5.44
N VAL A 425 15.02 -7.72 5.56
CA VAL A 425 16.17 -8.51 6.04
C VAL A 425 17.40 -8.31 5.16
N MET A 426 17.25 -8.36 3.83
CA MET A 426 18.37 -8.15 2.90
C MET A 426 18.95 -6.73 3.00
N GLN A 427 18.12 -5.72 3.21
CA GLN A 427 18.57 -4.35 3.47
C GLN A 427 19.36 -4.26 4.77
N ALA A 428 18.91 -4.94 5.84
CA ALA A 428 19.60 -4.99 7.13
C ALA A 428 20.98 -5.65 7.04
N THR A 429 21.17 -6.64 6.15
CA THR A 429 22.47 -7.28 5.91
C THR A 429 23.43 -6.47 5.05
N GLY A 430 23.08 -5.22 4.68
CA GLY A 430 23.90 -4.35 3.85
C GLY A 430 23.76 -4.53 2.34
N SER A 431 22.96 -5.50 1.89
CA SER A 431 22.73 -5.77 0.45
C SER A 431 21.72 -4.78 -0.15
N ARG A 432 22.09 -3.50 -0.28
CA ARG A 432 21.18 -2.42 -0.69
C ARG A 432 20.65 -2.55 -2.13
N LEU A 433 21.46 -3.04 -3.05
CA LEU A 433 21.10 -3.19 -4.48
C LEU A 433 20.26 -4.44 -4.76
N PHE A 434 20.32 -5.44 -3.90
CA PHE A 434 19.62 -6.71 -4.11
C PHE A 434 18.07 -6.54 -4.15
N PRO A 435 17.42 -5.84 -3.21
CA PRO A 435 15.97 -5.58 -3.30
C PRO A 435 15.57 -4.86 -4.58
N ILE A 436 16.37 -3.88 -5.02
CA ILE A 436 16.15 -3.13 -6.26
C ILE A 436 16.16 -4.08 -7.47
N ALA A 437 17.21 -4.90 -7.59
CA ALA A 437 17.38 -5.85 -8.69
C ALA A 437 16.23 -6.88 -8.73
N VAL A 438 15.87 -7.46 -7.58
CA VAL A 438 14.80 -8.47 -7.50
C VAL A 438 13.43 -7.85 -7.84
N THR A 439 13.16 -6.64 -7.37
CA THR A 439 11.91 -5.95 -7.72
C THR A 439 11.87 -5.61 -9.22
N ALA A 440 12.99 -5.19 -9.81
CA ALA A 440 13.07 -4.93 -11.25
C ALA A 440 12.84 -6.21 -12.08
N ILE A 441 13.42 -7.36 -11.67
CA ILE A 441 13.17 -8.65 -12.31
C ILE A 441 11.69 -9.03 -12.21
N GLY A 442 11.10 -8.94 -11.02
CA GLY A 442 9.68 -9.23 -10.82
C GLY A 442 8.77 -8.35 -11.67
N ASN A 443 9.05 -7.05 -11.73
CA ASN A 443 8.31 -6.10 -12.56
C ASN A 443 8.46 -6.40 -14.06
N GLY A 444 9.66 -6.82 -14.52
CA GLY A 444 9.87 -7.24 -15.90
C GLY A 444 9.07 -8.50 -16.26
N VAL A 445 9.06 -9.51 -15.40
CA VAL A 445 8.24 -10.72 -15.56
C VAL A 445 6.76 -10.35 -15.60
N LYS A 446 6.31 -9.48 -14.69
CA LYS A 446 4.92 -9.03 -14.61
C LYS A 446 4.49 -8.31 -15.90
N LEU A 447 5.33 -7.40 -16.40
CA LEU A 447 5.07 -6.66 -17.65
C LEU A 447 4.86 -7.62 -18.83
N LEU A 448 5.78 -8.56 -19.02
CA LEU A 448 5.71 -9.54 -20.11
C LEU A 448 4.44 -10.40 -20.00
N LEU A 449 4.15 -10.92 -18.80
CA LEU A 449 3.00 -11.79 -18.60
C LEU A 449 1.67 -11.04 -18.68
N ASN A 450 1.59 -9.79 -18.24
CA ASN A 450 0.40 -8.96 -18.45
C ASN A 450 0.07 -8.84 -19.94
N CYS A 451 1.06 -8.50 -20.76
CA CYS A 451 0.86 -8.37 -22.21
C CYS A 451 0.44 -9.69 -22.88
N LEU A 452 0.91 -10.83 -22.39
CA LEU A 452 0.60 -12.14 -22.97
C LEU A 452 -0.75 -12.70 -22.50
N LEU A 453 -1.07 -12.54 -21.21
CA LEU A 453 -2.23 -13.22 -20.61
C LEU A 453 -3.51 -12.38 -20.70
N ILE A 454 -3.42 -11.05 -20.55
CA ILE A 454 -4.62 -10.19 -20.54
C ILE A 454 -5.25 -10.08 -21.93
N THR A 455 -4.44 -10.08 -22.99
CA THR A 455 -4.93 -9.99 -24.39
C THR A 455 -5.76 -11.20 -24.81
N SER A 456 -5.70 -12.31 -24.05
CA SER A 456 -6.55 -13.48 -24.30
C SER A 456 -7.96 -13.26 -23.74
N PRO A 457 -9.02 -13.28 -24.57
CA PRO A 457 -10.41 -13.05 -24.12
C PRO A 457 -10.88 -14.00 -23.01
N LYS A 458 -10.39 -15.24 -23.01
CA LYS A 458 -10.74 -16.26 -22.01
C LYS A 458 -10.15 -16.00 -20.63
N ILE A 459 -8.97 -15.39 -20.57
CA ILE A 459 -8.21 -15.16 -19.32
C ILE A 459 -8.45 -13.74 -18.81
N ASN A 460 -8.45 -12.74 -19.71
CA ASN A 460 -8.69 -11.32 -19.48
C ASN A 460 -8.03 -10.80 -18.19
N ILE A 461 -8.76 -10.11 -17.31
CA ILE A 461 -8.24 -9.52 -16.07
C ILE A 461 -7.64 -10.53 -15.08
N THR A 462 -8.08 -11.80 -15.13
CA THR A 462 -7.47 -12.87 -14.31
C THR A 462 -6.00 -13.07 -14.69
N GLY A 463 -5.62 -12.76 -15.94
CA GLY A 463 -4.23 -12.77 -16.40
C GLY A 463 -3.33 -11.80 -15.63
N ALA A 464 -3.82 -10.63 -15.24
CA ALA A 464 -3.09 -9.69 -14.39
C ALA A 464 -2.81 -10.27 -12.99
N ALA A 465 -3.77 -11.00 -12.43
CA ALA A 465 -3.60 -11.71 -11.15
C ALA A 465 -2.58 -12.85 -11.27
N MET A 466 -2.63 -13.63 -12.37
CA MET A 466 -1.67 -14.71 -12.65
C MET A 466 -0.25 -14.16 -12.87
N ALA A 467 -0.10 -13.09 -13.63
CA ALA A 467 1.18 -12.40 -13.83
C ALA A 467 1.77 -11.91 -12.51
N THR A 468 0.92 -11.37 -11.63
CA THR A 468 1.29 -10.94 -10.28
C THR A 468 1.76 -12.12 -9.42
N LEU A 469 1.06 -13.25 -9.44
CA LEU A 469 1.45 -14.47 -8.72
C LEU A 469 2.84 -14.95 -9.18
N ILE A 470 3.03 -15.11 -10.48
CA ILE A 470 4.29 -15.62 -11.05
C ILE A 470 5.44 -14.65 -10.73
N ALA A 471 5.24 -13.35 -10.88
CA ALA A 471 6.24 -12.34 -10.54
C ALA A 471 6.70 -12.46 -9.08
N TYR A 472 5.78 -12.58 -8.13
CA TYR A 472 6.13 -12.72 -6.71
C TYR A 472 6.76 -14.07 -6.38
N VAL A 473 6.40 -15.14 -7.06
CA VAL A 473 7.09 -16.45 -6.95
C VAL A 473 8.53 -16.32 -7.42
N VAL A 474 8.79 -15.69 -8.56
CA VAL A 474 10.15 -15.44 -9.06
C VAL A 474 10.95 -14.59 -8.06
N MET A 475 10.36 -13.51 -7.53
CA MET A 475 11.01 -12.69 -6.51
C MET A 475 11.33 -13.50 -5.25
N LEU A 476 10.43 -14.36 -4.80
CA LEU A 476 10.63 -15.23 -3.65
C LEU A 476 11.78 -16.22 -3.87
N ILE A 477 11.85 -16.83 -5.06
CA ILE A 477 12.95 -17.73 -5.43
C ILE A 477 14.30 -16.99 -5.35
N CYS A 478 14.40 -15.78 -5.91
CA CYS A 478 15.59 -14.94 -5.81
C CYS A 478 15.97 -14.65 -4.35
N CYS A 479 14.99 -14.32 -3.51
CA CYS A 479 15.21 -14.09 -2.08
C CYS A 479 15.72 -15.35 -1.37
N ILE A 480 15.13 -16.53 -1.65
CA ILE A 480 15.54 -17.80 -1.05
C ILE A 480 16.98 -18.17 -1.46
N ILE A 481 17.35 -17.98 -2.73
CA ILE A 481 18.72 -18.23 -3.21
C ILE A 481 19.72 -17.34 -2.45
N LYS A 482 19.44 -16.06 -2.31
CA LYS A 482 20.30 -15.13 -1.56
C LYS A 482 20.36 -15.48 -0.08
N LEU A 483 19.21 -15.83 0.51
CA LEU A 483 19.10 -16.23 1.91
C LEU A 483 19.95 -17.46 2.22
N ARG A 484 19.94 -18.48 1.33
CA ARG A 484 20.79 -19.69 1.47
C ARG A 484 22.28 -19.35 1.48
N LYS A 485 22.71 -18.35 0.71
CA LYS A 485 24.10 -17.88 0.71
C LYS A 485 24.48 -17.17 2.01
N LEU A 486 23.55 -16.42 2.62
CA LEU A 486 23.78 -15.63 3.85
C LEU A 486 23.69 -16.47 5.14
N ALA A 487 22.61 -17.23 5.29
CA ALA A 487 22.27 -17.92 6.53
C ALA A 487 22.38 -19.45 6.46
N GLY A 488 22.81 -20.01 5.30
CA GLY A 488 22.89 -21.46 5.06
C GLY A 488 21.55 -22.11 4.71
N LYS A 489 21.56 -23.43 4.53
CA LYS A 489 20.37 -24.23 4.20
C LYS A 489 19.46 -24.39 5.44
N GLY A 490 18.13 -24.43 5.23
CA GLY A 490 17.16 -24.86 6.24
C GLY A 490 16.91 -23.83 7.36
N VAL A 491 16.82 -22.53 7.04
CA VAL A 491 16.42 -21.51 8.03
C VAL A 491 15.05 -21.84 8.63
N VAL A 492 14.11 -22.30 7.80
CA VAL A 492 12.83 -22.87 8.23
C VAL A 492 12.81 -24.33 7.80
N SER A 493 12.42 -25.23 8.69
CA SER A 493 12.32 -26.65 8.41
C SER A 493 11.23 -26.93 7.37
N LEU A 494 11.48 -27.81 6.42
CA LEU A 494 10.48 -28.27 5.45
C LEU A 494 9.26 -28.84 6.16
N LYS A 495 9.48 -29.56 7.26
CA LYS A 495 8.40 -30.07 8.11
C LYS A 495 7.45 -28.96 8.55
N ASN A 496 7.97 -27.81 9.02
CA ASN A 496 7.14 -26.70 9.44
C ASN A 496 6.32 -26.11 8.29
N ILE A 497 6.93 -25.99 7.11
CA ILE A 497 6.24 -25.47 5.91
C ILE A 497 5.08 -26.40 5.52
N VAL A 498 5.35 -27.70 5.45
CA VAL A 498 4.33 -28.71 5.11
C VAL A 498 3.24 -28.76 6.18
N SER A 499 3.61 -28.71 7.47
CA SER A 499 2.64 -28.69 8.57
C SER A 499 1.73 -27.46 8.53
N ILE A 500 2.28 -26.26 8.24
CA ILE A 500 1.49 -25.03 8.10
C ILE A 500 0.55 -25.13 6.90
N ALA A 501 1.05 -25.60 5.76
CA ALA A 501 0.24 -25.76 4.55
C ALA A 501 -0.90 -26.77 4.77
N PHE A 502 -0.63 -27.91 5.39
CA PHE A 502 -1.63 -28.93 5.71
C PHE A 502 -2.70 -28.39 6.68
N ALA A 503 -2.28 -27.73 7.77
CA ALA A 503 -3.20 -27.11 8.72
C ALA A 503 -4.08 -26.03 8.06
N ALA A 504 -3.51 -25.24 7.15
CA ALA A 504 -4.24 -24.23 6.42
C ALA A 504 -5.27 -24.81 5.44
N VAL A 505 -4.91 -25.85 4.68
CA VAL A 505 -5.84 -26.53 3.79
C VAL A 505 -6.98 -27.16 4.61
N LEU A 506 -6.66 -27.90 5.66
CA LEU A 506 -7.66 -28.53 6.53
C LEU A 506 -8.63 -27.50 7.13
N SER A 507 -8.13 -26.35 7.57
CA SER A 507 -8.97 -25.29 8.13
C SER A 507 -9.86 -24.61 7.08
N CYS A 508 -9.36 -24.39 5.87
CA CYS A 508 -10.13 -23.81 4.78
C CYS A 508 -11.23 -24.76 4.27
N GLU A 509 -10.91 -26.05 4.10
CA GLU A 509 -11.89 -27.08 3.70
C GLU A 509 -12.98 -27.24 4.77
N GLY A 510 -12.58 -27.31 6.05
CA GLY A 510 -13.54 -27.38 7.17
C GLY A 510 -14.46 -26.16 7.22
N ALA A 511 -13.93 -24.97 6.96
CA ALA A 511 -14.71 -23.74 6.89
C ALA A 511 -15.68 -23.74 5.70
N TYR A 512 -15.23 -24.21 4.53
CA TYR A 512 -16.06 -24.30 3.34
C TYR A 512 -17.23 -25.27 3.52
N LEU A 513 -16.97 -26.45 4.09
CA LEU A 513 -18.01 -27.42 4.44
C LEU A 513 -19.02 -26.84 5.44
N LEU A 514 -18.54 -26.15 6.48
CA LEU A 514 -19.43 -25.51 7.45
C LEU A 514 -20.26 -24.40 6.78
N PHE A 515 -19.65 -23.60 5.93
CA PHE A 515 -20.33 -22.55 5.19
C PHE A 515 -21.44 -23.11 4.30
N SER A 516 -21.17 -24.19 3.55
CA SER A 516 -22.16 -24.83 2.67
C SER A 516 -23.37 -25.35 3.44
N VAL A 517 -23.16 -25.86 4.65
CA VAL A 517 -24.25 -26.33 5.53
C VAL A 517 -25.05 -25.17 6.11
N LEU A 518 -24.33 -24.16 6.66
CA LEU A 518 -24.97 -23.02 7.34
C LEU A 518 -25.71 -22.11 6.37
N SER A 519 -25.22 -21.95 5.14
CA SER A 519 -25.85 -21.10 4.12
C SER A 519 -27.25 -21.52 3.72
N ASN A 520 -27.62 -22.77 3.99
CA ASN A 520 -28.98 -23.29 3.76
C ASN A 520 -29.97 -22.85 4.87
N SER A 521 -29.48 -22.49 6.06
CA SER A 521 -30.32 -22.22 7.22
C SER A 521 -30.18 -20.78 7.76
N LEU A 522 -29.06 -20.16 7.52
CA LEU A 522 -28.73 -18.81 8.01
C LEU A 522 -28.44 -17.85 6.85
N SER A 523 -28.51 -16.54 7.13
CA SER A 523 -28.11 -15.57 6.11
C SER A 523 -26.61 -15.73 5.77
N MET A 524 -26.26 -15.47 4.51
CA MET A 524 -24.89 -15.58 3.98
C MET A 524 -23.84 -14.89 4.88
N ARG A 525 -24.17 -13.73 5.45
CA ARG A 525 -23.25 -12.96 6.31
C ARG A 525 -22.92 -13.68 7.60
N PHE A 526 -23.93 -14.22 8.28
CA PHE A 526 -23.72 -14.98 9.52
C PHE A 526 -22.99 -16.30 9.23
N SER A 527 -23.40 -17.03 8.19
CA SER A 527 -22.75 -18.29 7.77
C SER A 527 -21.26 -18.07 7.49
N PHE A 528 -20.90 -16.99 6.79
CA PHE A 528 -19.52 -16.63 6.49
C PHE A 528 -18.70 -16.31 7.76
N VAL A 529 -19.22 -15.46 8.64
CA VAL A 529 -18.52 -15.09 9.89
C VAL A 529 -18.27 -16.30 10.79
N PHE A 530 -19.30 -17.15 10.98
CA PHE A 530 -19.15 -18.38 11.77
C PHE A 530 -18.14 -19.36 11.15
N SER A 531 -18.14 -19.51 9.83
CA SER A 531 -17.19 -20.38 9.13
C SER A 531 -15.75 -19.88 9.25
N VAL A 532 -15.53 -18.57 9.16
CA VAL A 532 -14.21 -17.97 9.38
C VAL A 532 -13.75 -18.16 10.82
N MET A 533 -14.61 -17.94 11.82
CA MET A 533 -14.28 -18.19 13.23
C MET A 533 -13.92 -19.65 13.49
N PHE A 534 -14.67 -20.56 12.90
CA PHE A 534 -14.41 -22.01 12.97
C PHE A 534 -13.07 -22.38 12.34
N SER A 535 -12.78 -21.84 11.15
CA SER A 535 -11.49 -22.01 10.46
C SER A 535 -10.30 -21.58 11.33
N VAL A 536 -10.39 -20.42 11.97
CA VAL A 536 -9.33 -19.93 12.86
C VAL A 536 -9.08 -20.89 14.02
N ASN A 537 -10.14 -21.44 14.64
CA ASN A 537 -10.01 -22.42 15.71
C ASN A 537 -9.37 -23.72 15.24
N ILE A 538 -9.82 -24.28 14.12
CA ILE A 538 -9.22 -25.49 13.53
C ILE A 538 -7.74 -25.26 13.24
N TYR A 539 -7.40 -24.11 12.65
CA TYR A 539 -6.04 -23.78 12.27
C TYR A 539 -5.11 -23.69 13.50
N ILE A 540 -5.51 -22.95 14.53
CA ILE A 540 -4.73 -22.81 15.77
C ILE A 540 -4.53 -24.19 16.43
N TYR A 541 -5.57 -24.99 16.52
CA TYR A 541 -5.50 -26.34 17.09
C TYR A 541 -4.59 -27.27 16.28
N SER A 542 -4.69 -27.22 14.95
CA SER A 542 -3.85 -28.03 14.06
C SER A 542 -2.36 -27.66 14.17
N ILE A 543 -2.02 -26.35 14.25
CA ILE A 543 -0.64 -25.89 14.45
C ILE A 543 -0.06 -26.35 15.79
N ASP A 544 -0.86 -26.36 16.85
CA ASP A 544 -0.43 -26.83 18.18
C ASP A 544 -0.14 -28.33 18.15
N ILE A 545 -1.06 -29.14 17.59
CA ILE A 545 -0.87 -30.61 17.44
C ILE A 545 0.38 -30.92 16.61
N LEU A 546 0.58 -30.23 15.49
CA LEU A 546 1.72 -30.43 14.60
C LEU A 546 3.05 -29.87 15.17
N SER A 547 3.00 -29.31 16.39
CA SER A 547 4.18 -28.79 17.11
C SER A 547 5.01 -27.79 16.28
N VAL A 548 4.36 -26.96 15.47
CA VAL A 548 5.00 -25.90 14.69
C VAL A 548 5.55 -24.80 15.60
N LEU A 549 4.83 -24.50 16.68
CA LEU A 549 5.27 -23.56 17.71
C LEU A 549 6.00 -24.32 18.84
N PRO A 550 7.15 -23.82 19.31
CA PRO A 550 7.85 -24.45 20.44
C PRO A 550 6.97 -24.37 21.71
N LYS A 551 6.69 -25.52 22.30
CA LYS A 551 5.78 -25.73 23.45
C LYS A 551 6.04 -24.85 24.70
N TYR A 552 7.12 -24.13 24.75
CA TYR A 552 7.56 -23.36 25.93
C TYR A 552 7.21 -21.87 25.94
N ARG A 553 6.63 -21.30 24.87
CA ARG A 553 6.42 -19.85 24.81
C ARG A 553 5.00 -19.35 25.08
N LEU A 554 3.97 -20.16 24.93
CA LEU A 554 2.60 -19.71 25.19
C LEU A 554 2.28 -19.62 26.69
N LYS A 555 2.81 -20.52 27.55
CA LYS A 555 2.61 -20.44 28.98
C LYS A 555 3.31 -19.27 29.68
N THR A 556 4.41 -18.75 29.11
CA THR A 556 5.17 -17.61 29.68
C THR A 556 4.63 -16.24 29.29
N TYR A 557 3.82 -16.14 28.24
CA TYR A 557 3.22 -14.87 27.82
C TYR A 557 1.88 -14.57 28.49
N PHE A 558 1.16 -15.59 28.98
CA PHE A 558 -0.10 -15.42 29.70
C PHE A 558 0.06 -15.48 31.25
N SER A 559 1.28 -15.66 31.73
CA SER A 559 1.57 -15.71 33.17
C SER A 559 2.42 -14.52 33.68
N ARG A 560 2.51 -13.45 32.89
CA ARG A 560 3.12 -12.18 33.34
C ARG A 560 2.19 -10.99 33.11
#